data_ef50ebde068471322eb6dd1cb7a3a9e5
#
_entry.id   ef50ebde068471322eb6dd1cb7a3a9e5
#
_cell.length_a   1.000
_cell.length_b   1.000
_cell.length_c   1.000
_cell.angle_alpha   90.00
_cell.angle_beta   90.00
_cell.angle_gamma   90.00
#
_symmetry.space_group_name_H-M   'P 1'
#
loop_
_entity.id
_entity.type
_entity.pdbx_description
1 polymer ?
#
loop_
_entity_poly.entity_id
_entity_poly.type
_entity_poly.pdbx_seq_one_letter_code
_entity_poly.pdbx_strand_id
1 'polypeptide(L)'
;ATCGKTGRDALMEVHCRAFDTADQANAQAYVNGISSADFFDAVDERAWELAGEAVRKYDLIRWGLLSSKTQEMLDNYINVVKPNAPAKLYYNMRSDDPKSIDMSSVQWYATPANTGDYKKSSDFWGKDDSKLEVFTENISSGLNKTVINRHLLPLGSSVISDSKGKLNNSYGF
;
A
#
# COMPACT_ATOMS: atom_id res chain seq x y z
N ALA A 1 -14.99 15.30 26.31
CA ALA A 1 -14.38 14.27 27.14
C ALA A 1 -12.97 14.03 26.59
N THR A 2 -11.92 14.45 27.32
CA THR A 2 -10.55 14.09 27.02
C THR A 2 -10.40 12.60 27.32
N CYS A 3 -10.11 11.81 26.30
CA CYS A 3 -9.61 10.46 26.52
C CYS A 3 -8.35 10.60 27.39
N GLY A 4 -8.31 10.01 28.57
CA GLY A 4 -7.18 10.13 29.50
C GLY A 4 -5.91 9.39 29.04
N LYS A 5 -5.89 8.86 27.78
CA LYS A 5 -4.76 8.18 27.16
C LYS A 5 -3.97 9.15 26.29
N THR A 6 -2.64 9.02 26.31
CA THR A 6 -1.78 9.69 25.33
C THR A 6 -1.91 9.02 23.95
N GLY A 7 -1.46 9.69 22.88
CA GLY A 7 -1.41 9.08 21.55
C GLY A 7 -0.52 7.83 21.52
N ARG A 8 0.58 7.82 22.29
CA ARG A 8 1.46 6.66 22.45
C ARG A 8 0.77 5.49 23.13
N ASP A 9 -0.01 5.74 24.19
CA ASP A 9 -0.76 4.68 24.88
C ASP A 9 -1.79 4.05 23.95
N ALA A 10 -2.47 4.85 23.13
CA ALA A 10 -3.41 4.37 22.14
C ALA A 10 -2.73 3.53 21.04
N LEU A 11 -1.58 4.00 20.54
CA LEU A 11 -0.78 3.25 19.57
C LEU A 11 -0.28 1.92 20.15
N MET A 12 0.21 1.94 21.39
CA MET A 12 0.65 0.74 22.11
C MET A 12 -0.46 -0.31 22.18
N GLU A 13 -1.67 0.11 22.53
CA GLU A 13 -2.82 -0.79 22.62
C GLU A 13 -3.19 -1.41 21.28
N VAL A 14 -3.20 -0.61 20.21
CA VAL A 14 -3.51 -1.09 18.85
C VAL A 14 -2.42 -2.02 18.34
N HIS A 15 -1.16 -1.62 18.44
CA HIS A 15 -0.05 -2.40 17.91
C HIS A 15 0.12 -3.74 18.64
N CYS A 16 0.16 -3.71 19.97
CA CYS A 16 0.44 -4.92 20.76
C CYS A 16 -0.64 -5.99 20.67
N ARG A 17 -1.89 -5.65 20.38
CA ARG A 17 -2.97 -6.65 20.25
C ARG A 17 -2.78 -7.60 19.07
N ALA A 18 -1.98 -7.22 18.07
CA ALA A 18 -1.71 -8.05 16.90
C ALA A 18 -0.64 -9.14 17.14
N PHE A 19 0.01 -9.12 18.30
CA PHE A 19 1.12 -10.00 18.61
C PHE A 19 0.78 -11.00 19.73
N ASP A 20 1.30 -12.21 19.60
CA ASP A 20 1.21 -13.24 20.62
C ASP A 20 2.00 -12.86 21.88
N THR A 21 1.72 -13.53 23.00
CA THR A 21 2.36 -13.26 24.29
C THR A 21 3.88 -13.33 24.22
N ALA A 22 4.44 -14.20 23.39
CA ALA A 22 5.88 -14.34 23.21
C ALA A 22 6.54 -13.11 22.56
N ASP A 23 5.79 -12.40 21.69
CA ASP A 23 6.29 -11.26 20.91
C ASP A 23 5.90 -9.90 21.48
N GLN A 24 5.12 -9.87 22.57
CA GLN A 24 4.65 -8.63 23.22
C GLN A 24 5.79 -7.70 23.61
N ALA A 25 6.91 -8.22 24.09
CA ALA A 25 8.06 -7.41 24.49
C ALA A 25 8.67 -6.67 23.28
N ASN A 26 8.75 -7.31 22.13
CA ASN A 26 9.24 -6.73 20.89
C ASN A 26 8.26 -5.66 20.35
N ALA A 27 6.97 -5.95 20.39
CA ALA A 27 5.92 -5.02 19.98
C ALA A 27 5.94 -3.74 20.84
N GLN A 28 6.07 -3.87 22.16
CA GLN A 28 6.20 -2.74 23.09
C GLN A 28 7.49 -1.95 22.85
N ALA A 29 8.61 -2.64 22.62
CA ALA A 29 9.89 -1.99 22.32
C ALA A 29 9.82 -1.16 21.03
N TYR A 30 9.16 -1.66 20.01
CA TYR A 30 8.92 -0.93 18.76
C TYR A 30 8.19 0.39 19.03
N VAL A 31 7.02 0.35 19.67
CA VAL A 31 6.23 1.57 19.96
C VAL A 31 6.99 2.54 20.87
N ASN A 32 7.75 2.04 21.84
CA ASN A 32 8.56 2.87 22.72
C ASN A 32 9.75 3.53 21.99
N GLY A 33 10.24 2.90 20.92
CA GLY A 33 11.30 3.44 20.07
C GLY A 33 10.86 4.58 19.15
N ILE A 34 9.55 4.74 18.89
CA ILE A 34 9.03 5.83 18.06
C ILE A 34 9.22 7.16 18.79
N SER A 35 10.01 8.05 18.20
CA SER A 35 10.19 9.41 18.75
C SER A 35 8.97 10.29 18.43
N SER A 36 8.84 11.42 19.13
CA SER A 36 7.78 12.38 18.84
C SER A 36 7.95 13.04 17.46
N ALA A 37 9.17 13.07 16.90
CA ALA A 37 9.47 13.53 15.56
C ALA A 37 9.10 12.47 14.51
N ASP A 38 9.10 11.19 14.89
CA ASP A 38 8.80 10.05 14.05
C ASP A 38 7.33 9.60 14.21
N PHE A 39 6.46 10.48 14.68
CA PHE A 39 5.02 10.22 14.79
C PHE A 39 4.40 9.74 13.46
N PHE A 40 5.08 9.99 12.35
CA PHE A 40 4.71 9.46 11.04
C PHE A 40 4.81 7.93 10.94
N ASP A 41 5.54 7.25 11.81
CA ASP A 41 5.51 5.79 11.91
C ASP A 41 4.11 5.30 12.35
N ALA A 42 3.39 6.07 13.15
CA ALA A 42 1.99 5.81 13.43
C ALA A 42 1.08 5.92 12.19
N VAL A 43 1.52 6.65 11.17
CA VAL A 43 0.88 6.71 9.85
C VAL A 43 0.93 5.36 9.16
N ASP A 44 2.01 4.63 9.29
CA ASP A 44 2.18 3.31 8.70
C ASP A 44 1.43 2.24 9.51
N GLU A 45 1.41 2.33 10.85
CA GLU A 45 0.54 1.49 11.69
C GLU A 45 -0.93 1.58 11.23
N ARG A 46 -1.40 2.81 10.99
CA ARG A 46 -2.76 3.02 10.48
C ARG A 46 -2.98 2.42 9.08
N ALA A 47 -1.94 2.34 8.25
CA ALA A 47 -2.02 1.68 6.95
C ALA A 47 -2.23 0.17 7.08
N TRP A 48 -1.54 -0.46 8.02
CA TRP A 48 -1.65 -1.89 8.28
C TRP A 48 -2.99 -2.24 8.91
N GLU A 49 -3.38 -1.49 9.92
CA GLU A 49 -4.63 -1.69 10.66
C GLU A 49 -5.88 -1.57 9.78
N LEU A 50 -5.88 -0.60 8.86
CA LEU A 50 -7.00 -0.31 7.98
C LEU A 50 -6.76 -0.79 6.53
N ALA A 51 -5.89 -1.77 6.36
CA ALA A 51 -5.63 -2.35 5.04
C ALA A 51 -6.92 -2.92 4.43
N GLY A 52 -7.21 -2.53 3.19
CA GLY A 52 -8.43 -2.96 2.49
C GLY A 52 -9.67 -2.10 2.74
N GLU A 53 -9.67 -1.17 3.69
CA GLU A 53 -10.83 -0.29 3.98
C GLU A 53 -10.92 0.94 3.08
N ALA A 54 -10.02 1.08 2.09
CA ALA A 54 -9.97 2.17 1.12
C ALA A 54 -9.81 3.60 1.72
N VAL A 55 -9.41 3.72 3.00
CA VAL A 55 -9.25 5.01 3.68
C VAL A 55 -7.87 5.63 3.51
N ARG A 56 -6.84 4.83 3.15
CA ARG A 56 -5.43 5.26 3.09
C ARG A 56 -5.20 6.50 2.25
N LYS A 57 -5.82 6.60 1.08
CA LYS A 57 -5.67 7.75 0.18
C LYS A 57 -6.10 9.05 0.87
N TYR A 58 -7.22 9.03 1.56
CA TYR A 58 -7.77 10.22 2.24
C TYR A 58 -6.93 10.62 3.45
N ASP A 59 -6.37 9.65 4.18
CA ASP A 59 -5.45 9.91 5.27
C ASP A 59 -4.17 10.60 4.74
N LEU A 60 -3.57 10.07 3.68
CA LEU A 60 -2.38 10.65 3.07
C LEU A 60 -2.62 12.07 2.51
N ILE A 61 -3.80 12.33 1.94
CA ILE A 61 -4.21 13.66 1.50
C ILE A 61 -4.28 14.60 2.70
N ARG A 62 -4.99 14.20 3.76
CA ARG A 62 -5.19 15.02 4.96
C ARG A 62 -3.89 15.39 5.67
N TRP A 63 -2.89 14.51 5.61
CA TRP A 63 -1.57 14.73 6.20
C TRP A 63 -0.56 15.37 5.24
N GLY A 64 -0.93 15.61 3.98
CA GLY A 64 -0.03 16.14 2.95
C GLY A 64 1.05 15.16 2.51
N LEU A 65 0.84 13.86 2.72
CA LEU A 65 1.83 12.80 2.48
C LEU A 65 1.58 11.99 1.19
N LEU A 66 0.54 12.30 0.43
CA LEU A 66 0.17 11.47 -0.73
C LEU A 66 1.33 11.34 -1.74
N SER A 67 1.97 12.44 -2.08
CA SER A 67 3.06 12.44 -3.06
C SER A 67 4.29 11.70 -2.55
N SER A 68 4.75 12.02 -1.33
CA SER A 68 5.95 11.41 -0.75
C SER A 68 5.79 9.91 -0.53
N LYS A 69 4.65 9.46 0.01
CA LYS A 69 4.39 8.03 0.23
C LYS A 69 4.15 7.25 -1.07
N THR A 70 3.64 7.90 -2.11
CA THR A 70 3.53 7.27 -3.43
C THR A 70 4.90 7.11 -4.07
N GLN A 71 5.77 8.11 -3.96
CA GLN A 71 7.16 8.01 -4.44
C GLN A 71 7.93 6.93 -3.67
N GLU A 72 7.83 6.92 -2.34
CA GLU A 72 8.44 5.90 -1.49
C GLU A 72 8.00 4.48 -1.90
N MET A 73 6.71 4.28 -2.18
CA MET A 73 6.19 3.01 -2.69
C MET A 73 6.84 2.61 -4.02
N LEU A 74 6.98 3.54 -4.96
CA LEU A 74 7.65 3.28 -6.25
C LEU A 74 9.12 2.91 -6.06
N ASP A 75 9.83 3.68 -5.24
CA ASP A 75 11.24 3.47 -4.97
C ASP A 75 11.48 2.11 -4.30
N ASN A 76 10.65 1.75 -3.33
CA ASN A 76 10.69 0.45 -2.69
C ASN A 76 10.38 -0.69 -3.68
N TYR A 77 9.39 -0.50 -4.54
CA TYR A 77 9.08 -1.51 -5.55
C TYR A 77 10.27 -1.73 -6.49
N ILE A 78 10.83 -0.67 -7.04
CA ILE A 78 11.92 -0.73 -8.02
C ILE A 78 13.22 -1.27 -7.38
N ASN A 79 13.56 -0.78 -6.20
CA ASN A 79 14.89 -1.01 -5.61
C ASN A 79 14.93 -2.20 -4.65
N VAL A 80 13.80 -2.61 -4.09
CA VAL A 80 13.74 -3.69 -3.09
C VAL A 80 12.93 -4.88 -3.61
N VAL A 81 11.68 -4.67 -4.00
CA VAL A 81 10.78 -5.77 -4.35
C VAL A 81 11.18 -6.43 -5.67
N LYS A 82 11.36 -5.63 -6.72
CA LYS A 82 11.70 -6.13 -8.05
C LYS A 82 13.01 -6.93 -8.10
N PRO A 83 14.15 -6.48 -7.53
CA PRO A 83 15.39 -7.25 -7.53
C PRO A 83 15.26 -8.60 -6.81
N ASN A 84 14.51 -8.63 -5.72
CA ASN A 84 14.37 -9.81 -4.85
C ASN A 84 13.23 -10.75 -5.26
N ALA A 85 12.33 -10.32 -6.13
CA ALA A 85 11.24 -11.15 -6.60
C ALA A 85 11.74 -12.27 -7.54
N PRO A 86 11.18 -13.48 -7.50
CA PRO A 86 11.52 -14.54 -8.42
C PRO A 86 11.12 -14.17 -9.86
N ALA A 87 11.89 -14.65 -10.85
CA ALA A 87 11.55 -14.42 -12.26
C ALA A 87 10.26 -15.17 -12.66
N LYS A 88 10.01 -16.31 -12.05
CA LYS A 88 8.81 -17.12 -12.29
C LYS A 88 8.17 -17.54 -10.98
N LEU A 89 6.86 -17.62 -10.99
CA LEU A 89 6.06 -18.27 -9.95
C LEU A 89 5.83 -19.72 -10.35
N TYR A 90 6.01 -20.63 -9.42
CA TYR A 90 5.80 -22.06 -9.60
C TYR A 90 4.61 -22.52 -8.75
N TYR A 91 3.73 -23.34 -9.33
CA TYR A 91 2.52 -23.80 -8.66
C TYR A 91 1.99 -25.10 -9.26
N ASN A 92 1.10 -25.74 -8.55
CA ASN A 92 0.31 -26.87 -9.04
C ASN A 92 -1.16 -26.48 -9.19
N MET A 93 -1.86 -27.21 -10.03
CA MET A 93 -3.32 -27.14 -10.10
C MET A 93 -3.92 -28.09 -9.06
N ARG A 94 -5.11 -27.78 -8.58
CA ARG A 94 -5.84 -28.65 -7.67
C ARG A 94 -6.12 -30.02 -8.33
N SER A 95 -6.08 -31.08 -7.55
CA SER A 95 -6.36 -32.43 -8.04
C SER A 95 -7.85 -32.66 -8.31
N ASP A 96 -8.71 -31.97 -7.58
CA ASP A 96 -10.18 -32.04 -7.68
C ASP A 96 -10.75 -31.03 -8.68
N ASP A 97 -10.00 -29.99 -9.02
CA ASP A 97 -10.36 -29.00 -10.04
C ASP A 97 -9.12 -28.52 -10.82
N PRO A 98 -8.84 -29.13 -11.99
CA PRO A 98 -7.67 -28.77 -12.81
C PRO A 98 -7.68 -27.33 -13.37
N LYS A 99 -8.76 -26.56 -13.19
CA LYS A 99 -8.86 -25.15 -13.60
C LYS A 99 -8.47 -24.19 -12.48
N SER A 100 -8.42 -24.68 -11.23
CA SER A 100 -8.09 -23.88 -10.07
C SER A 100 -6.67 -24.16 -9.60
N ILE A 101 -5.98 -23.09 -9.14
CA ILE A 101 -4.63 -23.19 -8.58
C ILE A 101 -4.71 -23.76 -7.16
N ASP A 102 -3.83 -24.70 -6.85
CA ASP A 102 -3.56 -25.09 -5.47
C ASP A 102 -2.72 -24.02 -4.80
N MET A 103 -3.37 -23.14 -4.04
CA MET A 103 -2.72 -22.01 -3.38
C MET A 103 -1.65 -22.42 -2.37
N SER A 104 -1.74 -23.62 -1.81
CA SER A 104 -0.73 -24.14 -0.87
C SER A 104 0.59 -24.47 -1.56
N SER A 105 0.56 -24.72 -2.86
CA SER A 105 1.75 -25.06 -3.66
C SER A 105 2.47 -23.83 -4.23
N VAL A 106 1.91 -22.64 -4.15
CA VAL A 106 2.47 -21.46 -4.80
C VAL A 106 3.76 -21.00 -4.12
N GLN A 107 4.82 -20.88 -4.90
CA GLN A 107 6.08 -20.31 -4.44
C GLN A 107 6.15 -18.82 -4.76
N TRP A 108 5.87 -17.98 -3.75
CA TRP A 108 5.72 -16.53 -3.91
C TRP A 108 7.04 -15.75 -3.89
N TYR A 109 8.03 -16.22 -3.12
CA TYR A 109 9.18 -15.39 -2.75
C TYR A 109 10.54 -15.96 -3.19
N ALA A 110 10.57 -17.18 -3.67
CA ALA A 110 11.81 -17.82 -4.09
C ALA A 110 11.58 -18.80 -5.23
N THR A 111 12.63 -19.03 -6.02
CA THR A 111 12.65 -20.16 -6.94
C THR A 111 12.82 -21.43 -6.13
N PRO A 112 11.95 -22.45 -6.25
CA PRO A 112 12.10 -23.70 -5.53
C PRO A 112 13.39 -24.43 -5.93
N ALA A 113 13.98 -25.15 -5.00
CA ALA A 113 15.20 -25.90 -5.24
C ALA A 113 15.04 -26.97 -6.35
N ASN A 114 13.85 -27.55 -6.46
CA ASN A 114 13.49 -28.48 -7.53
C ASN A 114 12.23 -28.00 -8.26
N THR A 115 12.42 -27.36 -9.41
CA THR A 115 11.31 -26.86 -10.24
C THR A 115 10.49 -27.95 -10.89
N GLY A 116 11.03 -29.18 -10.96
CA GLY A 116 10.36 -30.37 -11.50
C GLY A 116 9.16 -30.85 -10.66
N ASP A 117 9.09 -30.44 -9.39
CA ASP A 117 7.97 -30.77 -8.50
C ASP A 117 6.68 -29.98 -8.83
N TYR A 118 6.80 -28.98 -9.70
CA TYR A 118 5.70 -28.10 -10.08
C TYR A 118 5.31 -28.31 -11.53
N LYS A 119 4.02 -28.49 -11.78
CA LYS A 119 3.47 -28.74 -13.12
C LYS A 119 3.24 -27.45 -13.93
N LYS A 120 3.27 -26.30 -13.29
CA LYS A 120 3.00 -25.00 -13.91
C LYS A 120 3.98 -23.95 -13.43
N SER A 121 4.25 -23.00 -14.32
CA SER A 121 4.93 -21.76 -13.96
C SER A 121 4.36 -20.60 -14.78
N SER A 122 4.43 -19.41 -14.20
CA SER A 122 4.08 -18.14 -14.88
C SER A 122 5.18 -17.13 -14.65
N ASP A 123 5.47 -16.32 -15.65
CA ASP A 123 6.38 -15.20 -15.48
C ASP A 123 5.80 -14.22 -14.46
N PHE A 124 6.64 -13.74 -13.56
CA PHE A 124 6.23 -12.73 -12.61
C PHE A 124 6.21 -11.37 -13.34
N TRP A 125 5.02 -10.81 -13.53
CA TRP A 125 4.83 -9.59 -14.32
C TRP A 125 5.68 -8.41 -13.83
N GLY A 126 5.98 -8.33 -12.55
CA GLY A 126 6.83 -7.29 -11.97
C GLY A 126 8.31 -7.37 -12.36
N LYS A 127 8.73 -8.43 -13.07
CA LYS A 127 10.06 -8.53 -13.71
C LYS A 127 10.04 -8.08 -15.17
N ASP A 128 8.87 -7.88 -15.75
CA ASP A 128 8.71 -7.39 -17.12
C ASP A 128 8.88 -5.86 -17.13
N ASP A 129 10.01 -5.40 -17.65
CA ASP A 129 10.37 -3.98 -17.64
C ASP A 129 9.37 -3.12 -18.42
N SER A 130 8.80 -3.64 -19.50
CA SER A 130 7.80 -2.91 -20.29
C SER A 130 6.51 -2.65 -19.50
N LYS A 131 6.06 -3.63 -18.72
CA LYS A 131 4.88 -3.48 -17.85
C LYS A 131 5.17 -2.58 -16.66
N LEU A 132 6.38 -2.66 -16.12
CA LEU A 132 6.80 -1.78 -15.03
C LEU A 132 6.90 -0.34 -15.48
N GLU A 133 7.40 -0.08 -16.70
CA GLU A 133 7.48 1.26 -17.28
C GLU A 133 6.08 1.90 -17.36
N VAL A 134 5.11 1.21 -17.93
CA VAL A 134 3.71 1.69 -17.99
C VAL A 134 3.13 1.94 -16.59
N PHE A 135 3.41 1.06 -15.64
CA PHE A 135 2.95 1.23 -14.26
C PHE A 135 3.57 2.48 -13.60
N THR A 136 4.88 2.69 -13.75
CA THR A 136 5.58 3.85 -13.18
C THR A 136 5.18 5.14 -13.85
N GLU A 137 4.97 5.16 -15.16
CA GLU A 137 4.47 6.31 -15.91
C GLU A 137 3.08 6.74 -15.45
N ASN A 138 2.17 5.80 -15.28
CA ASN A 138 0.82 6.08 -14.81
C ASN A 138 0.81 6.72 -13.41
N ILE A 139 1.68 6.24 -12.51
CA ILE A 139 1.81 6.82 -11.16
C ILE A 139 2.49 8.18 -11.24
N SER A 140 3.63 8.29 -11.95
CA SER A 140 4.41 9.52 -12.09
C SER A 140 3.62 10.64 -12.74
N SER A 141 2.77 10.33 -13.72
CA SER A 141 1.91 11.33 -14.37
C SER A 141 0.95 12.02 -13.40
N GLY A 142 0.51 11.30 -12.36
CA GLY A 142 -0.29 11.86 -11.27
C GLY A 142 0.52 12.74 -10.32
N LEU A 143 1.78 12.40 -10.07
CA LEU A 143 2.67 13.13 -9.18
C LEU A 143 3.24 14.42 -9.80
N ASN A 144 3.42 14.44 -11.12
CA ASN A 144 3.98 15.59 -11.85
C ASN A 144 3.03 16.79 -11.96
N LYS A 145 1.75 16.62 -11.59
CA LYS A 145 0.80 17.71 -11.53
C LYS A 145 0.75 18.22 -10.09
N THR A 146 0.45 19.50 -9.91
CA THR A 146 0.36 20.11 -8.58
C THR A 146 -0.61 19.30 -7.73
N VAL A 147 -0.08 18.37 -6.92
CA VAL A 147 -0.84 17.32 -6.21
C VAL A 147 -1.93 17.92 -5.32
N ILE A 148 -1.65 19.09 -4.73
CA ILE A 148 -2.61 19.85 -3.91
C ILE A 148 -3.94 20.04 -4.63
N ASN A 149 -3.93 20.30 -5.94
CA ASN A 149 -5.14 20.57 -6.71
C ASN A 149 -5.93 19.30 -7.08
N ARG A 150 -5.36 18.11 -6.80
CA ARG A 150 -5.98 16.81 -7.07
C ARG A 150 -6.49 16.10 -5.82
N HIS A 151 -6.41 16.77 -4.67
CA HIS A 151 -6.93 16.23 -3.42
C HIS A 151 -8.46 16.26 -3.34
N LEU A 152 -9.07 17.16 -4.07
CA LEU A 152 -10.53 17.25 -4.18
C LEU A 152 -11.01 16.56 -5.46
N LEU A 153 -12.22 16.06 -5.43
CA LEU A 153 -12.88 15.59 -6.64
C LEU A 153 -13.45 16.78 -7.40
N PRO A 154 -13.48 16.74 -8.74
CA PRO A 154 -14.10 17.81 -9.53
C PRO A 154 -15.61 17.88 -9.25
N LEU A 155 -16.12 19.10 -9.23
CA LEU A 155 -17.56 19.32 -9.21
C LEU A 155 -18.17 18.88 -10.54
N GLY A 156 -19.29 18.18 -10.50
CA GLY A 156 -20.02 17.80 -11.70
C GLY A 156 -20.50 19.05 -12.47
N SER A 157 -20.52 18.93 -13.79
CA SER A 157 -20.92 20.05 -14.68
C SER A 157 -22.31 20.59 -14.38
N SER A 158 -23.26 19.75 -14.00
CA SER A 158 -24.60 20.16 -13.57
C SER A 158 -24.55 21.06 -12.31
N VAL A 159 -23.75 20.68 -11.30
CA VAL A 159 -23.59 21.44 -10.07
C VAL A 159 -22.99 22.83 -10.36
N ILE A 160 -21.99 22.90 -11.24
CA ILE A 160 -21.38 24.16 -11.67
C ILE A 160 -22.41 25.03 -12.39
N SER A 161 -23.16 24.46 -13.34
CA SER A 161 -24.21 25.16 -14.08
C SER A 161 -25.28 25.73 -13.16
N ASP A 162 -25.78 24.92 -12.22
CA ASP A 162 -26.83 25.31 -11.28
C ASP A 162 -26.37 26.37 -10.27
N SER A 163 -25.07 26.46 -10.03
CA SER A 163 -24.48 27.46 -9.14
C SER A 163 -24.53 28.91 -9.68
N LYS A 164 -24.91 29.09 -10.96
CA LYS A 164 -24.93 30.40 -11.65
C LYS A 164 -23.57 31.11 -11.57
N GLY A 165 -22.49 30.40 -11.78
CA GLY A 165 -21.11 30.93 -11.78
C GLY A 165 -20.48 31.11 -10.42
N LYS A 166 -21.11 30.67 -9.33
CA LYS A 166 -20.54 30.76 -7.97
C LYS A 166 -19.53 29.65 -7.70
N LEU A 167 -19.61 28.52 -8.39
CA LEU A 167 -18.72 27.37 -8.27
C LEU A 167 -17.98 27.14 -9.58
N ASN A 168 -16.73 26.69 -9.47
CA ASN A 168 -15.90 26.31 -10.60
C ASN A 168 -14.88 25.25 -10.17
N ASN A 169 -14.17 24.67 -11.13
CA ASN A 169 -13.08 23.72 -10.91
C ASN A 169 -11.70 24.38 -11.12
N SER A 170 -11.54 25.67 -10.78
CA SER A 170 -10.28 26.40 -11.00
C SER A 170 -9.08 25.91 -10.18
N TYR A 171 -9.30 24.99 -9.26
CA TYR A 171 -8.26 24.38 -8.42
C TYR A 171 -7.52 23.20 -9.10
N GLY A 172 -7.53 23.12 -10.42
CA GLY A 172 -6.63 22.23 -11.17
C GLY A 172 -7.30 21.13 -12.00
N PHE A 173 -8.59 21.28 -12.30
CA PHE A 173 -9.32 20.43 -13.25
C PHE A 173 -9.71 21.22 -14.50
#